data_97445c1b45a754def735ff269df35bbd
#
_entry.id   97445c1b45a754def735ff269df35bbd
#
_cell.length_a   1.000
_cell.length_b   1.000
_cell.length_c   1.000
_cell.angle_alpha   90.00
_cell.angle_beta   90.00
_cell.angle_gamma   90.00
#
_symmetry.space_group_name_H-M   'P 1'
#
loop_
_entity.id
_entity.type
_entity.pdbx_description
1 polymer ?
#
loop_
_entity_poly.entity_id
_entity_poly.type
_entity_poly.pdbx_seq_one_letter_code
_entity_poly.pdbx_strand_id
1 'polypeptide(L)'
;MRAYAEDYLNDVVENQGKLFDFVAQYYPDKDTEDFITTYMQSKTRKSIDAAQAYVATMDARELWSYFTKTEHVELKPGTALRGFMPDWIGEFYAYYQWYYNIPSSSVLKKVPLSFLKKAYFGLHDLNLELAVRKVGDPSED
;
A
#
# COMPACT_ATOMS: atom_id res chain seq x y z
N MET A 1 13.48 -0.68 15.77
CA MET A 1 12.58 0.49 15.76
C MET A 1 11.77 0.50 14.48
N ARG A 2 10.47 0.71 14.58
CA ARG A 2 9.61 0.78 13.41
C ARG A 2 9.80 2.09 12.65
N ALA A 3 9.39 2.10 11.39
CA ALA A 3 9.63 3.23 10.48
C ALA A 3 9.06 4.55 11.00
N TYR A 4 7.90 4.51 11.66
CA TYR A 4 7.26 5.68 12.26
C TYR A 4 6.48 5.23 13.50
N ALA A 5 6.11 6.21 14.34
CA ALA A 5 5.40 5.91 15.58
C ALA A 5 4.03 5.30 15.31
N GLU A 6 3.58 4.44 16.24
CA GLU A 6 2.25 3.81 16.14
C GLU A 6 1.12 4.83 16.04
N ASP A 7 1.32 6.03 16.61
CA ASP A 7 0.34 7.10 16.54
C ASP A 7 -0.02 7.49 15.10
N TYR A 8 0.90 7.31 14.16
CA TYR A 8 0.68 7.62 12.74
C TYR A 8 0.18 6.43 11.94
N LEU A 9 0.21 5.24 12.51
CA LEU A 9 -0.06 4.01 11.77
C LEU A 9 -1.45 4.00 11.14
N ASN A 10 -2.48 4.35 11.92
CA ASN A 10 -3.85 4.34 11.42
C ASN A 10 -4.04 5.28 10.23
N ASP A 11 -3.44 6.47 10.30
CA ASP A 11 -3.54 7.45 9.22
C ASP A 11 -2.82 6.95 7.96
N VAL A 12 -1.62 6.42 8.11
CA VAL A 12 -0.85 5.90 6.97
C VAL A 12 -1.58 4.73 6.32
N VAL A 13 -2.09 3.81 7.12
CA VAL A 13 -2.82 2.63 6.63
C VAL A 13 -4.09 3.07 5.88
N GLU A 14 -4.90 3.91 6.51
CA GLU A 14 -6.16 4.37 5.92
C GLU A 14 -5.91 5.15 4.64
N ASN A 15 -4.95 6.06 4.65
CA ASN A 15 -4.67 6.90 3.48
C ASN A 15 -4.11 6.10 2.32
N GLN A 16 -3.30 5.08 2.58
CA GLN A 16 -2.81 4.23 1.49
C GLN A 16 -3.93 3.39 0.89
N GLY A 17 -4.83 2.86 1.72
CA GLY A 17 -6.01 2.16 1.24
C GLY A 17 -6.87 3.06 0.36
N LYS A 18 -7.16 4.26 0.82
CA LYS A 18 -7.93 5.25 0.05
C LYS A 18 -7.24 5.67 -1.23
N LEU A 19 -5.91 5.78 -1.22
CA LEU A 19 -5.15 6.10 -2.43
C LEU A 19 -5.30 5.01 -3.49
N PHE A 20 -5.13 3.75 -3.10
CA PHE A 20 -5.25 2.64 -4.04
C PHE A 20 -6.68 2.54 -4.60
N ASP A 21 -7.67 2.73 -3.72
CA ASP A 21 -9.07 2.75 -4.13
C ASP A 21 -9.36 3.91 -5.08
N PHE A 22 -8.84 5.09 -4.76
CA PHE A 22 -9.00 6.28 -5.61
C PHE A 22 -8.49 6.01 -7.03
N VAL A 23 -7.29 5.46 -7.16
CA VAL A 23 -6.71 5.19 -8.48
C VAL A 23 -7.55 4.17 -9.24
N ALA A 24 -8.00 3.11 -8.56
CA ALA A 24 -8.84 2.09 -9.20
C ALA A 24 -10.18 2.67 -9.69
N GLN A 25 -10.79 3.55 -8.90
CA GLN A 25 -12.11 4.11 -9.22
C GLN A 25 -12.05 5.19 -10.30
N TYR A 26 -11.07 6.08 -10.22
CA TYR A 26 -10.97 7.22 -11.14
C TYR A 26 -10.24 6.89 -12.44
N TYR A 27 -9.51 5.79 -12.47
CA TYR A 27 -8.76 5.36 -13.66
C TYR A 27 -9.07 3.89 -13.99
N PRO A 28 -10.36 3.58 -14.30
CA PRO A 28 -10.77 2.18 -14.49
C PRO A 28 -10.13 1.49 -15.68
N ASP A 29 -9.59 2.26 -16.64
CA ASP A 29 -8.93 1.73 -17.83
C ASP A 29 -7.42 1.59 -17.65
N LYS A 30 -6.93 1.79 -16.42
CA LYS A 30 -5.51 1.71 -16.12
C LYS A 30 -5.21 0.49 -15.25
N ASP A 31 -3.97 0.03 -15.31
CA ASP A 31 -3.51 -1.14 -14.57
C ASP A 31 -3.21 -0.77 -13.12
N THR A 32 -4.16 -1.05 -12.22
CA THR A 32 -4.01 -0.76 -10.80
C THR A 32 -2.82 -1.51 -10.20
N GLU A 33 -2.60 -2.76 -10.62
CA GLU A 33 -1.49 -3.56 -10.06
C GLU A 33 -0.13 -2.95 -10.41
N ASP A 34 0.02 -2.45 -11.63
CA ASP A 34 1.24 -1.75 -12.03
C ASP A 34 1.42 -0.49 -11.20
N PHE A 35 0.35 0.27 -11.00
CA PHE A 35 0.40 1.46 -10.14
C PHE A 35 0.86 1.09 -8.73
N ILE A 36 0.29 0.05 -8.12
CA ILE A 36 0.64 -0.38 -6.77
C ILE A 36 2.13 -0.72 -6.70
N THR A 37 2.63 -1.49 -7.67
CA THR A 37 4.04 -1.86 -7.73
C THR A 37 4.93 -0.61 -7.81
N THR A 38 4.57 0.32 -8.66
CA THR A 38 5.33 1.57 -8.84
C THR A 38 5.31 2.41 -7.58
N TYR A 39 4.13 2.55 -6.96
CA TYR A 39 3.97 3.36 -5.74
C TYR A 39 4.79 2.80 -4.58
N MET A 40 4.74 1.49 -4.35
CA MET A 40 5.47 0.87 -3.24
C MET A 40 6.98 1.01 -3.38
N GLN A 41 7.48 1.24 -4.59
CA GLN A 41 8.91 1.44 -4.85
C GLN A 41 9.27 2.91 -5.02
N SER A 42 8.30 3.81 -4.89
CA SER A 42 8.47 5.24 -5.19
C SER A 42 9.22 6.00 -4.10
N LYS A 43 9.73 7.16 -4.47
CA LYS A 43 10.31 8.11 -3.52
C LYS A 43 9.28 8.60 -2.52
N THR A 44 8.03 8.77 -2.97
CA THR A 44 6.91 9.16 -2.10
C THR A 44 6.77 8.16 -0.95
N ARG A 45 6.72 6.86 -1.27
CA ARG A 45 6.57 5.84 -0.23
C ARG A 45 7.82 5.75 0.66
N LYS A 46 9.00 5.91 0.09
CA LYS A 46 10.24 5.95 0.88
C LYS A 46 10.23 7.09 1.89
N SER A 47 9.65 8.24 1.53
CA SER A 47 9.52 9.36 2.46
C SER A 47 8.62 9.01 3.65
N ILE A 48 7.58 8.21 3.43
CA ILE A 48 6.74 7.72 4.52
C ILE A 48 7.53 6.75 5.39
N ASP A 49 8.28 5.82 4.78
CA ASP A 49 9.15 4.89 5.51
C ASP A 49 10.17 5.64 6.39
N ALA A 50 10.61 6.81 5.94
CA ALA A 50 11.56 7.64 6.66
C ALA A 50 10.87 8.57 7.69
N ALA A 51 9.58 8.37 7.92
CA ALA A 51 8.79 9.12 8.89
C ALA A 51 8.76 10.64 8.65
N GLN A 52 8.78 11.06 7.39
CA GLN A 52 8.64 12.48 7.06
C GLN A 52 7.18 12.90 7.28
N ALA A 53 6.96 13.70 8.30
CA ALA A 53 5.61 14.03 8.78
C ALA A 53 4.70 14.63 7.71
N TYR A 54 5.25 15.49 6.85
CA TYR A 54 4.42 16.15 5.83
C TYR A 54 3.87 15.17 4.79
N VAL A 55 4.51 14.02 4.58
CA VAL A 55 4.03 12.98 3.67
C VAL A 55 3.16 11.97 4.42
N ALA A 56 3.58 11.59 5.63
CA ALA A 56 2.88 10.59 6.43
C ALA A 56 1.46 11.02 6.82
N THR A 57 1.20 12.34 6.84
CA THR A 57 -0.10 12.88 7.22
C THR A 57 -0.97 13.31 6.03
N MET A 58 -0.48 13.14 4.80
CA MET A 58 -1.25 13.47 3.61
C MET A 58 -2.43 12.51 3.42
N ASP A 59 -3.59 13.08 3.04
CA ASP A 59 -4.72 12.23 2.63
C ASP A 59 -4.47 11.66 1.23
N ALA A 60 -5.40 10.82 0.75
CA ALA A 60 -5.24 10.12 -0.52
C ALA A 60 -5.05 11.07 -1.71
N ARG A 61 -5.81 12.16 -1.76
CA ARG A 61 -5.70 13.11 -2.88
C ARG A 61 -4.39 13.87 -2.84
N GLU A 62 -3.95 14.27 -1.66
CA GLU A 62 -2.67 14.93 -1.47
C GLU A 62 -1.52 14.00 -1.85
N LEU A 63 -1.60 12.73 -1.43
CA LEU A 63 -0.62 11.71 -1.79
C LEU A 63 -0.56 11.50 -3.30
N TRP A 64 -1.72 11.42 -3.95
CA TRP A 64 -1.79 11.26 -5.40
C TRP A 64 -1.12 12.43 -6.12
N SER A 65 -1.44 13.66 -5.69
CA SER A 65 -0.85 14.85 -6.28
C SER A 65 0.67 14.90 -6.06
N TYR A 66 1.10 14.61 -4.86
CA TYR A 66 2.53 14.59 -4.52
C TYR A 66 3.26 13.52 -5.32
N PHE A 67 2.70 12.31 -5.38
CA PHE A 67 3.28 11.18 -6.08
C PHE A 67 3.44 11.47 -7.58
N THR A 68 2.38 11.97 -8.22
CA THR A 68 2.42 12.23 -9.66
C THR A 68 3.39 13.34 -10.03
N LYS A 69 3.51 14.36 -9.18
CA LYS A 69 4.46 15.45 -9.40
C LYS A 69 5.90 15.02 -9.16
N THR A 70 6.12 14.20 -8.14
CA THR A 70 7.46 13.77 -7.74
C THR A 70 8.01 12.71 -8.69
N GLU A 71 7.17 11.74 -9.09
CA GLU A 71 7.62 10.59 -9.88
C GLU A 71 7.40 10.77 -11.38
N HIS A 72 6.63 11.75 -11.82
CA HIS A 72 6.26 11.96 -13.23
C HIS A 72 5.70 10.69 -13.86
N VAL A 73 4.83 10.00 -13.12
CA VAL A 73 4.32 8.69 -13.52
C VAL A 73 3.20 8.80 -14.53
N GLU A 74 3.23 7.93 -15.55
CA GLU A 74 2.10 7.68 -16.42
C GLU A 74 1.53 6.32 -16.09
N LEU A 75 0.21 6.26 -15.89
CA LEU A 75 -0.47 4.99 -15.61
C LEU A 75 -0.54 4.18 -16.91
N LYS A 76 -0.20 2.89 -16.82
CA LYS A 76 -0.25 1.99 -17.97
C LYS A 76 -1.69 1.57 -18.27
N PRO A 77 -2.05 1.40 -19.55
CA PRO A 77 -3.35 0.84 -19.89
C PRO A 77 -3.53 -0.56 -19.30
N GLY A 78 -4.73 -0.86 -18.86
CA GLY A 78 -5.04 -2.16 -18.27
C GLY A 78 -6.41 -2.15 -17.64
N THR A 79 -6.61 -3.03 -16.66
CA THR A 79 -7.88 -3.16 -15.96
C THR A 79 -7.69 -2.83 -14.49
N ALA A 80 -8.58 -2.02 -13.94
CA ALA A 80 -8.55 -1.66 -12.53
C ALA A 80 -9.03 -2.81 -11.65
N LEU A 81 -8.48 -2.88 -10.44
CA LEU A 81 -9.01 -3.77 -9.40
C LEU A 81 -10.38 -3.26 -8.96
N ARG A 82 -11.27 -4.18 -8.59
CA ARG A 82 -12.67 -3.88 -8.30
C ARG A 82 -13.02 -4.06 -6.83
N GLY A 83 -14.13 -3.45 -6.42
CA GLY A 83 -14.69 -3.59 -5.10
C GLY A 83 -13.79 -3.03 -4.02
N PHE A 84 -13.73 -3.70 -2.89
CA PHE A 84 -12.92 -3.28 -1.75
C PHE A 84 -11.48 -3.77 -1.82
N MET A 85 -11.15 -4.57 -2.82
CA MET A 85 -9.82 -5.18 -2.92
C MET A 85 -8.69 -4.14 -2.96
N PRO A 86 -8.74 -3.08 -3.79
CA PRO A 86 -7.64 -2.11 -3.81
C PRO A 86 -7.46 -1.40 -2.48
N ASP A 87 -8.55 -1.02 -1.80
CA ASP A 87 -8.46 -0.40 -0.48
C ASP A 87 -7.81 -1.35 0.52
N TRP A 88 -8.29 -2.58 0.59
CA TRP A 88 -7.75 -3.57 1.52
C TRP A 88 -6.27 -3.87 1.24
N ILE A 89 -5.89 -4.00 -0.03
CA ILE A 89 -4.49 -4.24 -0.40
C ILE A 89 -3.61 -3.09 0.07
N GLY A 90 -4.07 -1.86 -0.11
CA GLY A 90 -3.34 -0.67 0.35
C GLY A 90 -3.12 -0.71 1.85
N GLU A 91 -4.19 -0.97 2.60
CA GLU A 91 -4.12 -1.07 4.06
C GLU A 91 -3.21 -2.20 4.51
N PHE A 92 -3.35 -3.37 3.88
CA PHE A 92 -2.54 -4.54 4.24
C PHE A 92 -1.05 -4.26 4.04
N TYR A 93 -0.67 -3.72 2.88
CA TYR A 93 0.74 -3.47 2.61
C TYR A 93 1.34 -2.42 3.53
N ALA A 94 0.59 -1.37 3.88
CA ALA A 94 1.07 -0.37 4.82
C ALA A 94 1.27 -0.95 6.21
N TYR A 95 0.30 -1.72 6.69
CA TYR A 95 0.39 -2.35 8.00
C TYR A 95 1.52 -3.38 8.05
N TYR A 96 1.62 -4.21 7.01
CA TYR A 96 2.66 -5.24 6.91
C TYR A 96 4.06 -4.62 6.96
N GLN A 97 4.28 -3.57 6.21
CA GLN A 97 5.54 -2.85 6.17
C GLN A 97 5.93 -2.35 7.56
N TRP A 98 4.98 -1.76 8.26
CA TRP A 98 5.23 -1.21 9.59
C TRP A 98 5.44 -2.33 10.62
N TYR A 99 4.59 -3.34 10.58
CA TYR A 99 4.60 -4.44 11.59
C TYR A 99 5.90 -5.22 11.55
N TYR A 100 6.37 -5.58 10.36
CA TYR A 100 7.62 -6.33 10.21
C TYR A 100 8.84 -5.45 10.05
N ASN A 101 8.68 -4.13 10.03
CA ASN A 101 9.75 -3.15 9.99
C ASN A 101 10.69 -3.37 8.80
N ILE A 102 10.12 -3.46 7.61
CA ILE A 102 10.87 -3.66 6.36
C ILE A 102 10.62 -2.47 5.43
N PRO A 103 11.51 -2.22 4.45
CA PRO A 103 11.26 -1.17 3.47
C PRO A 103 10.05 -1.51 2.61
N SER A 104 9.24 -0.50 2.27
CA SER A 104 8.08 -0.69 1.40
C SER A 104 8.44 -1.34 0.07
N SER A 105 9.61 -1.03 -0.47
CA SER A 105 10.10 -1.63 -1.72
C SER A 105 10.32 -3.14 -1.63
N SER A 106 10.45 -3.68 -0.42
CA SER A 106 10.65 -5.12 -0.20
C SER A 106 9.34 -5.88 0.02
N VAL A 107 8.26 -5.16 0.33
CA VAL A 107 6.98 -5.79 0.71
C VAL A 107 6.43 -6.68 -0.41
N LEU A 108 6.49 -6.19 -1.65
CA LEU A 108 5.96 -6.94 -2.81
C LEU A 108 6.74 -8.22 -3.07
N LYS A 109 8.01 -8.26 -2.71
CA LYS A 109 8.83 -9.47 -2.84
C LYS A 109 8.42 -10.53 -1.83
N LYS A 110 8.08 -10.09 -0.61
CA LYS A 110 7.66 -10.99 0.47
C LYS A 110 6.20 -11.43 0.32
N VAL A 111 5.34 -10.52 -0.10
CA VAL A 111 3.91 -10.78 -0.27
C VAL A 111 3.49 -10.28 -1.67
N PRO A 112 3.70 -11.11 -2.71
CA PRO A 112 3.35 -10.68 -4.07
C PRO A 112 1.86 -10.38 -4.23
N LEU A 113 1.53 -9.46 -5.13
CA LEU A 113 0.14 -9.10 -5.41
C LEU A 113 -0.70 -10.30 -5.81
N SER A 114 -0.14 -11.22 -6.60
CA SER A 114 -0.87 -12.42 -7.03
C SER A 114 -1.31 -13.28 -5.85
N PHE A 115 -0.45 -13.40 -4.83
CA PHE A 115 -0.80 -14.09 -3.60
C PHE A 115 -1.88 -13.31 -2.83
N LEU A 116 -1.69 -12.02 -2.66
CA LEU A 116 -2.58 -11.20 -1.85
C LEU A 116 -3.99 -11.11 -2.42
N LYS A 117 -4.10 -11.07 -3.74
CA LYS A 117 -5.41 -11.09 -4.42
C LYS A 117 -6.20 -12.35 -4.09
N LYS A 118 -5.53 -13.50 -4.04
CA LYS A 118 -6.17 -14.76 -3.67
C LYS A 118 -6.48 -14.81 -2.18
N ALA A 119 -5.57 -14.33 -1.36
CA ALA A 119 -5.71 -14.33 0.09
C ALA A 119 -6.80 -13.37 0.59
N TYR A 120 -7.15 -12.37 -0.21
CA TYR A 120 -8.16 -11.39 0.15
C TYR A 120 -9.45 -12.05 0.66
N PHE A 121 -9.92 -13.07 -0.03
CA PHE A 121 -11.20 -13.71 0.29
C PHE A 121 -11.22 -14.36 1.67
N GLY A 122 -10.07 -14.80 2.16
CA GLY A 122 -9.96 -15.40 3.48
C GLY A 122 -9.46 -14.47 4.57
N LEU A 123 -8.89 -13.33 4.20
CA LEU A 123 -8.24 -12.43 5.17
C LEU A 123 -8.97 -11.12 5.38
N HIS A 124 -9.79 -10.66 4.43
CA HIS A 124 -10.35 -9.31 4.49
C HIS A 124 -11.34 -9.10 5.65
N ASP A 125 -11.89 -10.17 6.21
CA ASP A 125 -12.79 -10.11 7.37
C ASP A 125 -12.04 -10.00 8.70
N LEU A 126 -10.72 -10.24 8.69
CA LEU A 126 -9.90 -10.18 9.88
C LEU A 126 -9.40 -8.76 10.10
N ASN A 127 -9.11 -8.39 11.36
CA ASN A 127 -8.40 -7.14 11.57
C ASN A 127 -6.99 -7.24 10.94
N LEU A 128 -6.41 -6.09 10.64
CA LEU A 128 -5.14 -6.05 9.88
C LEU A 128 -3.99 -6.73 10.63
N GLU A 129 -3.91 -6.55 11.95
CA GLU A 129 -2.85 -7.19 12.73
C GLU A 129 -2.92 -8.70 12.59
N LEU A 130 -4.12 -9.27 12.71
CA LEU A 130 -4.30 -10.72 12.59
C LEU A 130 -3.98 -11.18 11.17
N ALA A 131 -4.41 -10.43 10.16
CA ALA A 131 -4.15 -10.78 8.76
C ALA A 131 -2.65 -10.81 8.47
N VAL A 132 -1.89 -9.78 8.89
CA VAL A 132 -0.45 -9.74 8.63
C VAL A 132 0.30 -10.83 9.42
N ARG A 133 -0.17 -11.15 10.62
CA ARG A 133 0.41 -12.24 11.41
C ARG A 133 0.17 -13.60 10.78
N LYS A 134 -1.01 -13.83 10.20
CA LYS A 134 -1.32 -15.09 9.50
C LYS A 134 -0.44 -15.28 8.26
N VAL A 135 -0.18 -14.21 7.52
CA VAL A 135 0.72 -14.28 6.37
C VAL A 135 2.15 -14.52 6.84
N GLY A 136 2.55 -13.86 7.91
CA GLY A 136 3.89 -14.00 8.48
C GLY A 136 4.96 -13.38 7.58
N ASP A 137 6.22 -13.52 8.00
CA ASP A 137 7.36 -13.09 7.21
C ASP A 137 8.01 -14.32 6.56
N PRO A 138 7.79 -14.52 5.23
CA PRO A 138 8.30 -15.72 4.56
C PRO A 138 9.82 -15.89 4.63
N SER A 139 10.55 -14.81 4.89
CA SER A 139 12.02 -14.88 4.96
C SER A 139 12.54 -15.46 6.27
N GLU A 140 11.65 -15.72 7.24
CA GLU A 140 12.03 -16.30 8.54
C GLU A 140 11.92 -17.82 8.57
N ASP A 141 11.49 -18.43 7.51
CA ASP A 141 11.36 -19.89 7.42
C ASP A 141 12.71 -20.58 7.23
#